data_fc8d194c0ea682051d7823278a188443
#
_entry.id   fc8d194c0ea682051d7823278a188443
#
_cell.length_a   1.000
_cell.length_b   1.000
_cell.length_c   1.000
_cell.angle_alpha   90.00
_cell.angle_beta   90.00
_cell.angle_gamma   90.00
#
_symmetry.space_group_name_H-M   'P 1'
#
loop_
_entity.id
_entity.type
_entity.pdbx_description
1 polymer ?
#
loop_
_entity_poly.entity_id
_entity_poly.type
_entity_poly.pdbx_seq_one_letter_code
_entity_poly.pdbx_strand_id
1 'polypeptide(L)'
;MDGMATHGMATTPLGGRWTASDIGDQSGRIVLITGATSGLGLESAKALAVRNARVLLAGRDPGRLAAAITAVRAVAPAAPVEGVELDLASLAGIRAAAKSVAERTDRLDVLMNNAGVMAPPHNRTEDGFELQIGTNHLGHFALTGLLLPLLRHDGARVVNVASGAHRMGRLDPDDLNWVRRRYSPWPAYGQSKIANLLFTAELARRAAQHDWRLVAAAAHPGFAATNLQFAGPAFAQRGIGKRLTSLLNPVLGQSGEAGARPQLYAATGPDVRPDDYFGPDGFLEQRGHPKRVGRTAHAADAALAGRLWERSEALTGVLFDGA
;
A
#
# COMPACT_ATOMS: atom_id res chain seq x y z
N MET A 1 -34.68 -9.36 30.61
CA MET A 1 -33.58 -10.33 30.50
C MET A 1 -33.27 -10.49 29.00
N ASP A 2 -32.48 -9.61 28.48
CA ASP A 2 -32.11 -9.64 27.05
C ASP A 2 -30.61 -9.96 26.94
N GLY A 3 -30.38 -11.12 26.37
CA GLY A 3 -29.04 -11.63 26.17
C GLY A 3 -28.31 -10.88 25.05
N MET A 4 -27.35 -10.04 25.40
CA MET A 4 -26.38 -9.49 24.46
C MET A 4 -25.50 -10.65 23.96
N ALA A 5 -25.72 -11.06 22.71
CA ALA A 5 -24.85 -11.96 22.00
C ALA A 5 -23.53 -11.23 21.71
N THR A 6 -22.52 -11.49 22.53
CA THR A 6 -21.12 -11.13 22.24
C THR A 6 -20.65 -11.95 21.04
N HIS A 7 -20.54 -11.32 19.87
CA HIS A 7 -19.83 -11.92 18.75
C HIS A 7 -18.35 -12.05 19.13
N GLY A 8 -17.96 -13.26 19.52
CA GLY A 8 -16.58 -13.61 19.81
C GLY A 8 -15.72 -13.45 18.54
N MET A 9 -14.91 -12.40 18.48
CA MET A 9 -13.81 -12.30 17.53
C MET A 9 -12.84 -13.44 17.81
N ALA A 10 -12.76 -14.39 16.89
CA ALA A 10 -11.76 -15.46 16.94
C ALA A 10 -10.37 -14.82 16.81
N THR A 11 -9.66 -14.70 17.91
CA THR A 11 -8.27 -14.23 17.97
C THR A 11 -7.36 -15.38 17.57
N THR A 12 -6.98 -15.47 16.28
CA THR A 12 -5.89 -16.35 15.88
C THR A 12 -4.58 -15.59 16.10
N PRO A 13 -3.75 -16.02 17.07
CA PRO A 13 -2.43 -15.39 17.27
C PRO A 13 -1.55 -15.59 16.05
N LEU A 14 -0.54 -14.71 15.83
CA LEU A 14 0.53 -14.82 14.81
C LEU A 14 1.42 -16.09 14.98
N GLY A 15 0.88 -17.21 15.38
CA GLY A 15 1.52 -18.51 15.46
C GLY A 15 1.00 -19.53 14.45
N GLY A 16 0.00 -19.17 13.64
CA GLY A 16 -0.62 -20.01 12.62
C GLY A 16 -0.27 -19.60 11.20
N ARG A 17 -0.54 -20.48 10.24
CA ARG A 17 -0.40 -20.23 8.80
C ARG A 17 -1.56 -19.38 8.28
N TRP A 18 -1.64 -18.10 8.70
CA TRP A 18 -2.72 -17.20 8.29
C TRP A 18 -2.78 -17.03 6.77
N THR A 19 -3.97 -17.04 6.22
CA THR A 19 -4.29 -16.89 4.80
C THR A 19 -5.47 -15.94 4.61
N ALA A 20 -5.84 -15.62 3.37
CA ALA A 20 -7.02 -14.80 3.09
C ALA A 20 -8.34 -15.46 3.55
N SER A 21 -8.38 -16.79 3.73
CA SER A 21 -9.55 -17.48 4.29
C SER A 21 -9.79 -17.21 5.78
N ASP A 22 -8.78 -16.74 6.48
CA ASP A 22 -8.86 -16.38 7.90
C ASP A 22 -9.34 -14.93 8.13
N ILE A 23 -9.57 -14.16 7.05
CA ILE A 23 -10.20 -12.85 7.16
C ILE A 23 -11.62 -13.04 7.68
N GLY A 24 -11.94 -12.41 8.82
CA GLY A 24 -13.28 -12.37 9.37
C GLY A 24 -14.25 -11.61 8.46
N ASP A 25 -15.53 -11.61 8.80
CA ASP A 25 -16.54 -10.83 8.08
C ASP A 25 -16.19 -9.34 8.05
N GLN A 26 -16.27 -8.73 6.88
CA GLN A 26 -15.98 -7.33 6.63
C GLN A 26 -17.26 -6.54 6.25
N SER A 27 -18.43 -7.08 6.54
CA SER A 27 -19.71 -6.39 6.31
C SER A 27 -19.72 -5.00 6.94
N GLY A 28 -20.19 -4.02 6.20
CA GLY A 28 -20.23 -2.63 6.63
C GLY A 28 -18.88 -1.90 6.60
N ARG A 29 -17.76 -2.56 6.30
CA ARG A 29 -16.46 -1.89 6.16
C ARG A 29 -16.22 -1.41 4.72
N ILE A 30 -15.65 -0.23 4.60
CA ILE A 30 -15.33 0.43 3.34
C ILE A 30 -13.81 0.46 3.16
N VAL A 31 -13.33 -0.11 2.06
CA VAL A 31 -11.90 -0.27 1.77
C VAL A 31 -11.55 0.42 0.46
N LEU A 32 -10.60 1.35 0.49
CA LEU A 32 -10.01 1.95 -0.72
C LEU A 32 -8.63 1.32 -0.98
N ILE A 33 -8.43 0.80 -2.20
CA ILE A 33 -7.17 0.15 -2.58
C ILE A 33 -6.60 0.85 -3.80
N THR A 34 -5.40 1.44 -3.68
CA THR A 34 -4.70 2.03 -4.82
C THR A 34 -4.00 0.96 -5.66
N GLY A 35 -3.97 1.15 -6.99
CA GLY A 35 -3.38 0.16 -7.90
C GLY A 35 -4.13 -1.17 -7.93
N ALA A 36 -5.45 -1.14 -7.72
CA ALA A 36 -6.31 -2.32 -7.62
C ALA A 36 -6.68 -2.95 -8.97
N THR A 37 -6.14 -2.47 -10.09
CA THR A 37 -6.46 -2.99 -11.43
C THR A 37 -5.68 -4.25 -11.82
N SER A 38 -4.70 -4.68 -11.03
CA SER A 38 -3.91 -5.89 -11.29
C SER A 38 -3.10 -6.31 -10.06
N GLY A 39 -2.47 -7.49 -10.13
CA GLY A 39 -1.50 -7.96 -9.13
C GLY A 39 -2.03 -7.97 -7.71
N LEU A 40 -1.22 -7.53 -6.75
CA LEU A 40 -1.52 -7.58 -5.32
C LEU A 40 -2.79 -6.80 -4.94
N GLY A 41 -2.99 -5.62 -5.54
CA GLY A 41 -4.17 -4.79 -5.28
C GLY A 41 -5.46 -5.47 -5.71
N LEU A 42 -5.48 -6.10 -6.88
CA LEU A 42 -6.64 -6.85 -7.37
C LEU A 42 -6.92 -8.09 -6.51
N GLU A 43 -5.88 -8.84 -6.12
CA GLU A 43 -6.06 -10.02 -5.25
C GLU A 43 -6.54 -9.61 -3.84
N SER A 44 -6.06 -8.47 -3.32
CA SER A 44 -6.58 -7.92 -2.06
C SER A 44 -8.04 -7.51 -2.18
N ALA A 45 -8.42 -6.87 -3.29
CA ALA A 45 -9.80 -6.48 -3.55
C ALA A 45 -10.74 -7.69 -3.60
N LYS A 46 -10.35 -8.76 -4.31
CA LYS A 46 -11.10 -10.03 -4.35
C LYS A 46 -11.27 -10.63 -2.96
N ALA A 47 -10.18 -10.75 -2.20
CA ALA A 47 -10.20 -11.35 -0.87
C ALA A 47 -11.13 -10.60 0.09
N LEU A 48 -11.11 -9.26 0.07
CA LEU A 48 -11.96 -8.43 0.93
C LEU A 48 -13.41 -8.43 0.48
N ALA A 49 -13.66 -8.41 -0.84
CA ALA A 49 -15.01 -8.49 -1.40
C ALA A 49 -15.70 -9.82 -1.07
N VAL A 50 -14.98 -10.95 -1.13
CA VAL A 50 -15.47 -12.28 -0.71
C VAL A 50 -15.85 -12.30 0.78
N ARG A 51 -15.31 -11.39 1.57
CA ARG A 51 -15.64 -11.20 3.00
C ARG A 51 -16.63 -10.05 3.24
N ASN A 52 -17.39 -9.66 2.23
CA ASN A 52 -18.49 -8.69 2.27
C ASN A 52 -18.05 -7.22 2.47
N ALA A 53 -16.78 -6.88 2.27
CA ALA A 53 -16.36 -5.48 2.27
C ALA A 53 -16.95 -4.70 1.07
N ARG A 54 -17.30 -3.43 1.28
CA ARG A 54 -17.45 -2.47 0.17
C ARG A 54 -16.06 -2.06 -0.30
N VAL A 55 -15.72 -2.35 -1.57
CA VAL A 55 -14.37 -2.13 -2.10
C VAL A 55 -14.36 -1.03 -3.16
N LEU A 56 -13.59 0.01 -2.92
CA LEU A 56 -13.28 1.07 -3.86
C LEU A 56 -11.94 0.75 -4.53
N LEU A 57 -11.97 0.40 -5.81
CA LEU A 57 -10.78 0.11 -6.59
C LEU A 57 -10.26 1.41 -7.20
N ALA A 58 -9.06 1.84 -6.80
CA ALA A 58 -8.47 3.04 -7.38
C ALA A 58 -7.38 2.70 -8.41
N GLY A 59 -7.46 3.38 -9.57
CA GLY A 59 -6.51 3.22 -10.68
C GLY A 59 -6.68 4.31 -11.74
N ARG A 60 -5.66 4.51 -12.57
CA ARG A 60 -5.60 5.62 -13.53
C ARG A 60 -6.29 5.35 -14.88
N ASP A 61 -6.58 4.11 -15.20
CA ASP A 61 -7.13 3.71 -16.50
C ASP A 61 -8.56 3.20 -16.32
N PRO A 62 -9.58 3.89 -16.86
CA PRO A 62 -10.98 3.51 -16.71
C PRO A 62 -11.31 2.13 -17.26
N GLY A 63 -10.68 1.73 -18.38
CA GLY A 63 -10.90 0.42 -18.99
C GLY A 63 -10.39 -0.72 -18.11
N ARG A 64 -9.19 -0.54 -17.53
CA ARG A 64 -8.63 -1.49 -16.56
C ARG A 64 -9.40 -1.52 -15.25
N LEU A 65 -9.95 -0.38 -14.80
CA LEU A 65 -10.85 -0.35 -13.65
C LEU A 65 -12.12 -1.15 -13.90
N ALA A 66 -12.77 -0.97 -15.05
CA ALA A 66 -13.98 -1.74 -15.43
C ALA A 66 -13.70 -3.25 -15.48
N ALA A 67 -12.56 -3.65 -16.07
CA ALA A 67 -12.14 -5.05 -16.10
C ALA A 67 -11.88 -5.61 -14.69
N ALA A 68 -11.25 -4.83 -13.81
CA ALA A 68 -11.00 -5.22 -12.43
C ALA A 68 -12.29 -5.37 -11.61
N ILE A 69 -13.25 -4.46 -11.76
CA ILE A 69 -14.58 -4.55 -11.14
C ILE A 69 -15.26 -5.84 -11.58
N THR A 70 -15.25 -6.14 -12.88
CA THR A 70 -15.80 -7.39 -13.41
C THR A 70 -15.12 -8.62 -12.79
N ALA A 71 -13.79 -8.61 -12.68
CA ALA A 71 -13.04 -9.71 -12.09
C ALA A 71 -13.32 -9.90 -10.59
N VAL A 72 -13.56 -8.83 -9.83
CA VAL A 72 -13.94 -8.92 -8.41
C VAL A 72 -15.38 -9.44 -8.29
N ARG A 73 -16.32 -8.91 -9.08
CA ARG A 73 -17.73 -9.36 -9.08
C ARG A 73 -17.90 -10.82 -9.51
N ALA A 74 -17.00 -11.34 -10.32
CA ALA A 74 -17.01 -12.76 -10.70
C ALA A 74 -16.81 -13.70 -9.50
N VAL A 75 -16.06 -13.28 -8.47
CA VAL A 75 -15.80 -14.08 -7.25
C VAL A 75 -16.65 -13.64 -6.06
N ALA A 76 -17.19 -12.43 -6.07
CA ALA A 76 -18.03 -11.85 -5.03
C ALA A 76 -19.21 -11.05 -5.63
N PRO A 77 -20.22 -11.73 -6.22
CA PRO A 77 -21.28 -11.06 -6.99
C PRO A 77 -22.13 -10.06 -6.16
N ALA A 78 -22.28 -10.31 -4.86
CA ALA A 78 -23.08 -9.48 -3.97
C ALA A 78 -22.29 -8.32 -3.33
N ALA A 79 -20.96 -8.31 -3.43
CA ALA A 79 -20.15 -7.27 -2.81
C ALA A 79 -20.30 -5.92 -3.53
N PRO A 80 -20.46 -4.81 -2.80
CA PRO A 80 -20.44 -3.48 -3.40
C PRO A 80 -19.02 -3.14 -3.88
N VAL A 81 -18.84 -3.06 -5.21
CA VAL A 81 -17.51 -2.80 -5.82
C VAL A 81 -17.65 -1.65 -6.81
N GLU A 82 -16.82 -0.62 -6.62
CA GLU A 82 -16.83 0.62 -7.39
C GLU A 82 -15.43 1.01 -7.84
N GLY A 83 -15.32 1.75 -8.95
CA GLY A 83 -14.07 2.31 -9.44
C GLY A 83 -13.87 3.76 -9.00
N VAL A 84 -12.63 4.12 -8.68
CA VAL A 84 -12.17 5.48 -8.44
C VAL A 84 -11.03 5.77 -9.40
N GLU A 85 -11.19 6.74 -10.28
CA GLU A 85 -10.09 7.19 -11.12
C GLU A 85 -9.05 7.92 -10.25
N LEU A 86 -7.80 7.46 -10.31
CA LEU A 86 -6.70 7.99 -9.49
C LEU A 86 -5.39 7.85 -10.25
N ASP A 87 -4.75 8.98 -10.56
CA ASP A 87 -3.35 9.02 -10.94
C ASP A 87 -2.50 9.59 -9.79
N LEU A 88 -1.69 8.73 -9.19
CA LEU A 88 -0.76 9.11 -8.10
C LEU A 88 0.45 9.94 -8.60
N ALA A 89 0.62 10.08 -9.91
CA ALA A 89 1.62 10.94 -10.51
C ALA A 89 1.10 12.37 -10.79
N SER A 90 -0.09 12.73 -10.31
CA SER A 90 -0.71 14.04 -10.45
C SER A 90 -1.40 14.47 -9.16
N LEU A 91 -0.91 15.54 -8.52
CA LEU A 91 -1.54 16.09 -7.31
C LEU A 91 -2.98 16.56 -7.59
N ALA A 92 -3.24 17.07 -8.78
CA ALA A 92 -4.60 17.45 -9.20
C ALA A 92 -5.51 16.22 -9.30
N GLY A 93 -5.03 15.13 -9.92
CA GLY A 93 -5.74 13.84 -9.98
C GLY A 93 -6.01 13.24 -8.60
N ILE A 94 -5.04 13.34 -7.67
CA ILE A 94 -5.20 12.88 -6.28
C ILE A 94 -6.29 13.67 -5.55
N ARG A 95 -6.32 15.01 -5.70
CA ARG A 95 -7.36 15.86 -5.10
C ARG A 95 -8.75 15.54 -5.65
N ALA A 96 -8.87 15.34 -6.96
CA ALA A 96 -10.11 14.92 -7.59
C ALA A 96 -10.60 13.55 -7.09
N ALA A 97 -9.69 12.58 -6.98
CA ALA A 97 -9.99 11.26 -6.45
C ALA A 97 -10.44 11.31 -4.98
N ALA A 98 -9.73 12.05 -4.12
CA ALA A 98 -10.10 12.20 -2.72
C ALA A 98 -11.48 12.84 -2.55
N LYS A 99 -11.78 13.89 -3.34
CA LYS A 99 -13.12 14.50 -3.37
C LYS A 99 -14.18 13.49 -3.80
N SER A 100 -13.94 12.74 -4.87
CA SER A 100 -14.86 11.69 -5.35
C SER A 100 -15.11 10.58 -4.32
N VAL A 101 -14.12 10.24 -3.49
CA VAL A 101 -14.31 9.31 -2.37
C VAL A 101 -15.18 9.94 -1.28
N ALA A 102 -14.90 11.17 -0.89
CA ALA A 102 -15.67 11.87 0.15
C ALA A 102 -17.15 12.12 -0.24
N GLU A 103 -17.45 12.25 -1.54
CA GLU A 103 -18.82 12.34 -2.05
C GLU A 103 -19.59 11.00 -1.98
N ARG A 104 -18.89 9.87 -1.85
CA ARG A 104 -19.48 8.52 -1.85
C ARG A 104 -19.62 7.91 -0.47
N THR A 105 -18.90 8.44 0.53
CA THR A 105 -18.89 7.91 1.88
C THR A 105 -18.40 8.95 2.88
N ASP A 106 -18.92 8.87 4.08
CA ASP A 106 -18.55 9.68 5.24
C ASP A 106 -17.46 9.05 6.11
N ARG A 107 -17.08 7.79 5.81
CA ARG A 107 -16.01 7.07 6.52
C ARG A 107 -15.25 6.13 5.60
N LEU A 108 -14.03 5.84 5.97
CA LEU A 108 -13.16 4.86 5.31
C LEU A 108 -12.49 3.98 6.38
N ASP A 109 -12.76 2.67 6.34
CA ASP A 109 -12.25 1.74 7.36
C ASP A 109 -10.84 1.25 7.03
N VAL A 110 -10.48 1.18 5.74
CA VAL A 110 -9.11 0.82 5.29
C VAL A 110 -8.73 1.66 4.08
N LEU A 111 -7.58 2.33 4.19
CA LEU A 111 -6.85 2.87 3.04
C LEU A 111 -5.61 1.99 2.80
N MET A 112 -5.59 1.29 1.67
CA MET A 112 -4.45 0.47 1.26
C MET A 112 -3.65 1.18 0.17
N ASN A 113 -2.53 1.81 0.56
CA ASN A 113 -1.56 2.47 -0.30
C ASN A 113 -0.67 1.41 -0.97
N ASN A 114 -1.23 0.71 -1.95
CA ASN A 114 -0.62 -0.46 -2.59
C ASN A 114 0.04 -0.14 -3.94
N ALA A 115 -0.45 0.86 -4.66
CA ALA A 115 0.12 1.21 -5.97
C ALA A 115 1.61 1.52 -5.92
N GLY A 116 2.28 1.34 -7.05
CA GLY A 116 3.67 1.73 -7.15
C GLY A 116 4.27 1.44 -8.52
N VAL A 117 5.37 2.12 -8.80
CA VAL A 117 6.25 1.88 -9.94
C VAL A 117 7.60 1.39 -9.44
N MET A 118 8.25 0.50 -10.20
CA MET A 118 9.49 -0.14 -9.78
C MET A 118 10.57 -0.01 -10.84
N ALA A 119 11.66 0.65 -10.46
CA ALA A 119 12.89 0.79 -11.22
C ALA A 119 12.72 1.22 -12.71
N PRO A 120 11.81 2.16 -13.04
CA PRO A 120 11.76 2.71 -14.39
C PRO A 120 13.00 3.57 -14.68
N PRO A 121 13.25 3.92 -15.94
CA PRO A 121 14.18 5.00 -16.29
C PRO A 121 13.80 6.29 -15.58
N HIS A 122 14.78 7.21 -15.44
CA HIS A 122 14.52 8.51 -14.84
C HIS A 122 13.39 9.23 -15.59
N ASN A 123 12.35 9.56 -14.85
CA ASN A 123 11.20 10.31 -15.35
C ASN A 123 10.61 11.13 -14.19
N ARG A 124 9.66 12.01 -14.49
CA ARG A 124 9.01 12.87 -13.52
C ARG A 124 7.48 12.73 -13.58
N THR A 125 6.84 13.01 -12.47
CA THR A 125 5.40 13.22 -12.38
C THR A 125 4.99 14.53 -13.05
N GLU A 126 3.68 14.77 -13.22
CA GLU A 126 3.17 16.05 -13.71
C GLU A 126 3.62 17.24 -12.85
N ASP A 127 3.75 17.01 -11.54
CA ASP A 127 4.19 18.04 -10.58
C ASP A 127 5.72 18.15 -10.46
N GLY A 128 6.47 17.45 -11.33
CA GLY A 128 7.93 17.55 -11.43
C GLY A 128 8.72 16.69 -10.42
N PHE A 129 8.08 15.82 -9.63
CA PHE A 129 8.77 14.90 -8.72
C PHE A 129 9.43 13.75 -9.50
N GLU A 130 10.53 13.20 -8.97
CA GLU A 130 11.04 11.93 -9.49
C GLU A 130 9.94 10.87 -9.42
N LEU A 131 9.77 10.11 -10.50
CA LEU A 131 8.58 9.29 -10.73
C LEU A 131 8.31 8.29 -9.60
N GLN A 132 9.35 7.67 -9.02
CA GLN A 132 9.17 6.66 -7.98
C GLN A 132 8.82 7.27 -6.63
N ILE A 133 9.54 8.31 -6.20
CA ILE A 133 9.22 9.00 -4.95
C ILE A 133 7.86 9.70 -5.06
N GLY A 134 7.57 10.31 -6.22
CA GLY A 134 6.31 10.99 -6.49
C GLY A 134 5.12 10.03 -6.39
N THR A 135 5.15 8.92 -7.14
CA THR A 135 4.04 7.97 -7.20
C THR A 135 3.94 7.11 -5.93
N ASN A 136 5.09 6.54 -5.47
CA ASN A 136 5.06 5.53 -4.41
C ASN A 136 4.88 6.13 -3.01
N HIS A 137 5.34 7.38 -2.81
CA HIS A 137 5.31 8.04 -1.51
C HIS A 137 4.51 9.35 -1.53
N LEU A 138 4.93 10.39 -2.25
CA LEU A 138 4.29 11.71 -2.18
C LEU A 138 2.81 11.67 -2.60
N GLY A 139 2.47 10.89 -3.61
CA GLY A 139 1.09 10.68 -4.03
C GLY A 139 0.25 10.00 -2.95
N HIS A 140 0.76 8.96 -2.30
CA HIS A 140 0.07 8.31 -1.20
C HIS A 140 0.02 9.17 0.08
N PHE A 141 1.07 9.94 0.34
CA PHE A 141 1.07 10.94 1.40
C PHE A 141 -0.07 11.95 1.21
N ALA A 142 -0.14 12.56 0.03
CA ALA A 142 -1.19 13.52 -0.31
C ALA A 142 -2.60 12.88 -0.23
N LEU A 143 -2.78 11.69 -0.80
CA LEU A 143 -4.06 10.97 -0.74
C LEU A 143 -4.48 10.68 0.71
N THR A 144 -3.54 10.21 1.55
CA THR A 144 -3.82 9.90 2.96
C THR A 144 -4.23 11.16 3.73
N GLY A 145 -3.51 12.29 3.54
CA GLY A 145 -3.83 13.56 4.18
C GLY A 145 -5.21 14.09 3.79
N LEU A 146 -5.54 14.05 2.49
CA LEU A 146 -6.84 14.49 1.98
C LEU A 146 -8.00 13.60 2.45
N LEU A 147 -7.76 12.31 2.70
CA LEU A 147 -8.76 11.35 3.20
C LEU A 147 -8.74 11.22 4.73
N LEU A 148 -7.86 11.92 5.44
CA LEU A 148 -7.73 11.83 6.89
C LEU A 148 -9.05 12.06 7.64
N PRO A 149 -9.90 13.01 7.26
CA PRO A 149 -11.21 13.19 7.92
C PRO A 149 -12.09 11.94 7.90
N LEU A 150 -11.98 11.10 6.87
CA LEU A 150 -12.73 9.83 6.74
C LEU A 150 -12.09 8.68 7.54
N LEU A 151 -10.83 8.82 7.97
CA LEU A 151 -10.01 7.80 8.61
C LEU A 151 -9.88 7.99 10.14
N ARG A 152 -10.36 9.09 10.70
CA ARG A 152 -10.20 9.42 12.13
C ARG A 152 -11.28 8.79 13.01
N HIS A 153 -11.40 7.45 12.95
CA HIS A 153 -12.35 6.71 13.79
C HIS A 153 -11.76 5.37 14.24
N ASP A 154 -12.31 4.79 15.30
CA ASP A 154 -11.87 3.52 15.85
C ASP A 154 -11.99 2.39 14.80
N GLY A 155 -10.92 1.62 14.66
CA GLY A 155 -10.82 0.53 13.71
C GLY A 155 -10.38 0.92 12.30
N ALA A 156 -10.19 2.22 12.01
CA ALA A 156 -9.62 2.66 10.74
C ALA A 156 -8.15 2.25 10.61
N ARG A 157 -7.74 1.89 9.39
CA ARG A 157 -6.38 1.48 9.09
C ARG A 157 -5.83 2.11 7.83
N VAL A 158 -4.56 2.53 7.91
CA VAL A 158 -3.76 2.93 6.74
C VAL A 158 -2.66 1.89 6.57
N VAL A 159 -2.67 1.18 5.43
CA VAL A 159 -1.68 0.14 5.11
C VAL A 159 -0.79 0.62 3.99
N ASN A 160 0.49 0.82 4.28
CA ASN A 160 1.49 1.26 3.30
C ASN A 160 2.29 0.08 2.78
N VAL A 161 2.24 -0.16 1.45
CA VAL A 161 3.01 -1.24 0.84
C VAL A 161 4.45 -0.80 0.59
N ALA A 162 5.36 -1.37 1.38
CA ALA A 162 6.80 -1.25 1.27
C ALA A 162 7.40 -2.36 0.38
N SER A 163 8.68 -2.68 0.57
CA SER A 163 9.39 -3.75 -0.12
C SER A 163 10.67 -4.12 0.64
N GLY A 164 11.15 -5.35 0.49
CA GLY A 164 12.51 -5.74 0.90
C GLY A 164 13.60 -4.85 0.28
N ALA A 165 13.31 -4.18 -0.83
CA ALA A 165 14.21 -3.22 -1.49
C ALA A 165 14.55 -1.99 -0.61
N HIS A 166 13.83 -1.72 0.48
CA HIS A 166 14.22 -0.68 1.45
C HIS A 166 15.63 -0.91 2.02
N ARG A 167 16.11 -2.16 2.03
CA ARG A 167 17.48 -2.51 2.48
C ARG A 167 18.57 -2.02 1.54
N MET A 168 18.23 -1.71 0.28
CA MET A 168 19.17 -1.24 -0.76
C MET A 168 19.12 0.28 -0.96
N GLY A 169 18.16 0.96 -0.36
CA GLY A 169 17.96 2.39 -0.51
C GLY A 169 18.66 3.20 0.57
N ARG A 170 18.81 4.49 0.27
CA ARG A 170 19.12 5.53 1.23
C ARG A 170 18.21 6.73 0.94
N LEU A 171 17.55 7.24 1.95
CA LEU A 171 16.68 8.41 1.83
C LEU A 171 17.46 9.65 2.25
N ASP A 172 17.43 10.66 1.40
CA ASP A 172 17.90 12.02 1.69
C ASP A 172 16.70 12.96 1.48
N PRO A 173 16.12 13.55 2.56
CA PRO A 173 14.99 14.46 2.44
C PRO A 173 15.29 15.72 1.61
N ASP A 174 16.56 16.12 1.54
CA ASP A 174 17.00 17.31 0.81
C ASP A 174 17.24 17.03 -0.68
N ASP A 175 17.23 15.73 -1.10
CA ASP A 175 17.39 15.31 -2.50
C ASP A 175 16.45 14.15 -2.88
N LEU A 176 15.17 14.23 -2.51
CA LEU A 176 14.17 13.24 -2.88
C LEU A 176 14.06 13.04 -4.39
N ASN A 177 14.27 14.11 -5.14
CA ASN A 177 14.11 14.17 -6.60
C ASN A 177 15.38 13.82 -7.39
N TRP A 178 16.45 13.36 -6.74
CA TRP A 178 17.72 12.97 -7.39
C TRP A 178 18.33 14.10 -8.25
N VAL A 179 18.32 15.32 -7.77
CA VAL A 179 18.86 16.49 -8.48
C VAL A 179 20.38 16.62 -8.27
N ARG A 180 20.87 16.29 -7.06
CA ARG A 180 22.27 16.44 -6.66
C ARG A 180 23.14 15.22 -6.93
N ARG A 181 22.53 14.07 -7.22
CA ARG A 181 23.22 12.79 -7.43
C ARG A 181 22.76 12.12 -8.71
N ARG A 182 23.62 11.25 -9.27
CA ARG A 182 23.27 10.49 -10.46
C ARG A 182 22.11 9.54 -10.15
N TYR A 183 21.07 9.59 -10.98
CA TYR A 183 19.92 8.70 -10.85
C TYR A 183 20.31 7.24 -11.06
N SER A 184 19.80 6.38 -10.20
CA SER A 184 19.90 4.93 -10.31
C SER A 184 18.54 4.29 -9.95
N PRO A 185 17.96 3.50 -10.87
CA PRO A 185 16.56 3.04 -10.72
C PRO A 185 16.29 2.24 -9.45
N TRP A 186 17.17 1.30 -9.10
CA TRP A 186 16.98 0.47 -7.92
C TRP A 186 17.20 1.20 -6.59
N PRO A 187 18.25 2.00 -6.39
CA PRO A 187 18.37 2.87 -5.23
C PRO A 187 17.21 3.86 -5.10
N ALA A 188 16.68 4.41 -6.21
CA ALA A 188 15.51 5.30 -6.18
C ALA A 188 14.24 4.53 -5.75
N TYR A 189 14.07 3.29 -6.22
CA TYR A 189 13.01 2.42 -5.73
C TYR A 189 13.16 2.15 -4.23
N GLY A 190 14.37 1.76 -3.78
CA GLY A 190 14.67 1.55 -2.38
C GLY A 190 14.39 2.79 -1.52
N GLN A 191 14.77 3.99 -2.00
CA GLN A 191 14.43 5.26 -1.37
C GLN A 191 12.91 5.43 -1.18
N SER A 192 12.12 5.18 -2.22
CA SER A 192 10.66 5.30 -2.14
C SER A 192 10.04 4.32 -1.13
N LYS A 193 10.66 3.14 -0.95
CA LYS A 193 10.19 2.13 -0.01
C LYS A 193 10.65 2.38 1.44
N ILE A 194 11.80 3.02 1.65
CA ILE A 194 12.16 3.62 2.94
C ILE A 194 11.17 4.72 3.31
N ALA A 195 10.84 5.60 2.36
CA ALA A 195 9.88 6.67 2.58
C ALA A 195 8.51 6.14 3.06
N ASN A 196 8.03 5.03 2.50
CA ASN A 196 6.77 4.42 2.94
C ASN A 196 6.85 3.87 4.38
N LEU A 197 8.00 3.32 4.81
CA LEU A 197 8.19 2.85 6.19
C LEU A 197 8.27 4.02 7.18
N LEU A 198 9.03 5.07 6.84
CA LEU A 198 9.13 6.28 7.66
C LEU A 198 7.79 7.01 7.75
N PHE A 199 7.03 7.07 6.65
CA PHE A 199 5.68 7.63 6.62
C PHE A 199 4.74 6.85 7.55
N THR A 200 4.82 5.50 7.55
CA THR A 200 4.01 4.66 8.45
C THR A 200 4.32 4.96 9.91
N ALA A 201 5.60 5.03 10.27
CA ALA A 201 6.03 5.31 11.64
C ALA A 201 5.59 6.70 12.10
N GLU A 202 5.79 7.73 11.27
CA GLU A 202 5.42 9.09 11.61
C GLU A 202 3.90 9.30 11.64
N LEU A 203 3.15 8.65 10.73
CA LEU A 203 1.69 8.68 10.77
C LEU A 203 1.14 8.04 12.05
N ALA A 204 1.72 6.89 12.47
CA ALA A 204 1.35 6.25 13.73
C ALA A 204 1.65 7.13 14.95
N ARG A 205 2.80 7.80 14.96
CA ARG A 205 3.21 8.71 16.03
C ARG A 205 2.27 9.93 16.12
N ARG A 206 1.97 10.54 14.96
CA ARG A 206 1.04 11.70 14.89
C ARG A 206 -0.40 11.30 15.22
N ALA A 207 -0.84 10.14 14.78
CA ALA A 207 -2.15 9.62 15.15
C ALA A 207 -2.33 9.51 16.66
N ALA A 208 -1.31 9.03 17.36
CA ALA A 208 -1.32 8.98 18.83
C ALA A 208 -1.29 10.38 19.47
N GLN A 209 -0.54 11.34 18.90
CA GLN A 209 -0.46 12.71 19.42
C GLN A 209 -1.75 13.51 19.26
N HIS A 210 -2.48 13.28 18.15
CA HIS A 210 -3.68 14.04 17.79
C HIS A 210 -5.00 13.26 18.03
N ASP A 211 -4.93 12.08 18.67
CA ASP A 211 -6.08 11.18 18.91
C ASP A 211 -6.88 10.86 17.63
N TRP A 212 -6.17 10.60 16.53
CA TRP A 212 -6.85 10.29 15.25
C TRP A 212 -7.48 8.89 15.21
N ARG A 213 -7.30 8.10 16.24
CA ARG A 213 -7.92 6.77 16.42
C ARG A 213 -7.73 5.79 15.25
N LEU A 214 -6.75 6.02 14.40
CA LEU A 214 -6.39 5.14 13.29
C LEU A 214 -5.12 4.31 13.60
N VAL A 215 -4.98 3.18 12.95
CA VAL A 215 -3.76 2.35 13.00
C VAL A 215 -3.05 2.43 11.64
N ALA A 216 -1.86 3.00 11.62
CA ALA A 216 -0.96 2.95 10.48
C ALA A 216 -0.05 1.73 10.58
N ALA A 217 0.01 0.89 9.55
CA ALA A 217 0.87 -0.28 9.46
C ALA A 217 1.49 -0.39 8.06
N ALA A 218 2.60 -1.12 7.94
CA ALA A 218 3.26 -1.40 6.68
C ALA A 218 3.25 -2.89 6.35
N ALA A 219 3.37 -3.20 5.07
CA ALA A 219 3.54 -4.58 4.61
C ALA A 219 4.45 -4.65 3.38
N HIS A 220 5.14 -5.80 3.19
CA HIS A 220 5.78 -6.10 1.93
C HIS A 220 5.40 -7.51 1.45
N PRO A 221 5.26 -7.69 0.14
CA PRO A 221 4.77 -8.94 -0.42
C PRO A 221 5.81 -10.05 -0.50
N GLY A 222 7.05 -9.82 -0.08
CA GLY A 222 8.16 -10.70 -0.46
C GLY A 222 8.48 -10.59 -1.96
N PHE A 223 8.87 -11.70 -2.56
CA PHE A 223 9.10 -11.79 -4.01
C PHE A 223 7.85 -12.34 -4.72
N ALA A 224 6.96 -11.44 -5.11
CA ALA A 224 5.75 -11.82 -5.83
C ALA A 224 5.94 -11.66 -7.34
N ALA A 225 5.57 -12.67 -8.12
CA ALA A 225 5.53 -12.61 -9.57
C ALA A 225 4.34 -11.75 -10.04
N THR A 226 4.51 -10.43 -10.01
CA THR A 226 3.49 -9.47 -10.45
C THR A 226 3.95 -8.72 -11.70
N ASN A 227 3.00 -8.15 -12.46
CA ASN A 227 3.30 -7.33 -13.64
C ASN A 227 4.21 -6.11 -13.37
N LEU A 228 4.46 -5.80 -12.10
CA LEU A 228 5.36 -4.72 -11.69
C LEU A 228 6.80 -4.96 -12.15
N GLN A 229 7.23 -6.23 -12.24
CA GLN A 229 8.59 -6.61 -12.66
C GLN A 229 8.83 -6.38 -14.17
N PHE A 230 7.76 -6.28 -14.97
CA PHE A 230 7.85 -6.11 -16.43
C PHE A 230 7.68 -4.66 -16.88
N ALA A 231 7.40 -3.73 -15.97
CA ALA A 231 7.18 -2.32 -16.31
C ALA A 231 8.46 -1.51 -16.55
N GLY A 232 9.65 -2.06 -16.31
CA GLY A 232 10.92 -1.38 -16.48
C GLY A 232 11.59 -1.69 -17.84
N PRO A 233 11.82 -0.69 -18.73
CA PRO A 233 12.49 -0.89 -20.03
C PRO A 233 13.92 -1.43 -19.92
N ALA A 234 14.59 -1.30 -18.78
CA ALA A 234 15.93 -1.84 -18.56
C ALA A 234 16.00 -3.37 -18.68
N PHE A 235 14.88 -4.08 -18.42
CA PHE A 235 14.76 -5.52 -18.67
C PHE A 235 14.41 -5.85 -20.13
N ALA A 236 13.83 -4.91 -20.88
CA ALA A 236 13.40 -5.14 -22.26
C ALA A 236 14.56 -5.17 -23.27
N GLN A 237 15.70 -4.55 -22.96
CA GLN A 237 16.81 -4.38 -23.93
C GLN A 237 17.86 -5.49 -23.92
N ARG A 238 17.86 -6.41 -22.95
CA ARG A 238 18.78 -7.54 -22.94
C ARG A 238 18.05 -8.85 -23.17
N GLY A 239 17.96 -9.28 -24.43
CA GLY A 239 17.22 -10.47 -24.87
C GLY A 239 17.59 -11.80 -24.18
N ILE A 240 18.75 -11.90 -23.55
CA ILE A 240 19.20 -13.07 -22.78
C ILE A 240 18.56 -13.08 -21.37
N GLY A 241 18.32 -11.92 -20.77
CA GLY A 241 17.68 -11.80 -19.44
C GLY A 241 16.21 -12.22 -19.42
N LYS A 242 15.47 -12.00 -20.52
CA LYS A 242 14.04 -12.37 -20.61
C LYS A 242 13.81 -13.88 -20.52
N ARG A 243 14.64 -14.69 -21.17
CA ARG A 243 14.52 -16.16 -21.15
C ARG A 243 14.87 -16.75 -19.79
N LEU A 244 15.91 -16.21 -19.13
CA LEU A 244 16.34 -16.72 -17.83
C LEU A 244 15.37 -16.32 -16.70
N THR A 245 14.85 -15.09 -16.70
CA THR A 245 13.86 -14.63 -15.71
C THR A 245 12.49 -15.27 -15.92
N SER A 246 12.08 -15.58 -17.15
CA SER A 246 10.82 -16.30 -17.40
C SER A 246 10.86 -17.76 -16.93
N LEU A 247 12.02 -18.38 -16.92
CA LEU A 247 12.23 -19.76 -16.43
C LEU A 247 12.34 -19.83 -14.89
N LEU A 248 12.87 -18.80 -14.23
CA LEU A 248 13.04 -18.76 -12.77
C LEU A 248 11.83 -18.16 -12.02
N ASN A 249 11.01 -17.36 -12.68
CA ASN A 249 9.86 -16.70 -12.07
C ASN A 249 8.79 -17.67 -11.47
N PRO A 250 8.45 -18.80 -12.11
CA PRO A 250 7.49 -19.75 -11.53
C PRO A 250 8.00 -20.48 -10.29
N VAL A 251 9.34 -20.59 -10.15
CA VAL A 251 9.97 -21.36 -9.05
C VAL A 251 10.28 -20.48 -7.85
N LEU A 252 10.61 -19.20 -8.04
CA LEU A 252 11.04 -18.27 -7.00
C LEU A 252 9.94 -17.27 -6.57
N GLY A 253 9.02 -16.93 -7.45
CA GLY A 253 7.92 -16.00 -7.16
C GLY A 253 6.71 -16.72 -6.54
N GLN A 254 6.09 -16.11 -5.55
CA GLN A 254 4.78 -16.57 -5.07
C GLN A 254 3.65 -16.00 -5.94
N SER A 255 2.46 -16.63 -5.89
CA SER A 255 1.26 -16.12 -6.57
C SER A 255 0.87 -14.73 -6.06
N GLY A 256 0.12 -13.96 -6.86
CA GLY A 256 -0.40 -12.66 -6.43
C GLY A 256 -1.23 -12.76 -5.16
N GLU A 257 -2.02 -13.81 -5.01
CA GLU A 257 -2.80 -14.10 -3.80
C GLU A 257 -1.90 -14.28 -2.57
N ALA A 258 -0.87 -15.13 -2.67
CA ALA A 258 0.06 -15.34 -1.57
C ALA A 258 0.86 -14.07 -1.25
N GLY A 259 1.25 -13.30 -2.27
CA GLY A 259 1.93 -12.00 -2.10
C GLY A 259 1.06 -10.93 -1.44
N ALA A 260 -0.26 -11.00 -1.57
CA ALA A 260 -1.18 -10.07 -0.94
C ALA A 260 -1.41 -10.34 0.57
N ARG A 261 -1.05 -11.52 1.09
CA ARG A 261 -1.31 -11.90 2.49
C ARG A 261 -0.77 -10.92 3.52
N PRO A 262 0.48 -10.41 3.45
CA PRO A 262 0.98 -9.47 4.46
C PRO A 262 0.17 -8.17 4.52
N GLN A 263 -0.20 -7.58 3.38
CA GLN A 263 -1.01 -6.36 3.36
C GLN A 263 -2.47 -6.61 3.77
N LEU A 264 -3.02 -7.78 3.47
CA LEU A 264 -4.33 -8.20 3.95
C LEU A 264 -4.31 -8.40 5.47
N TYR A 265 -3.25 -9.00 6.02
CA TYR A 265 -3.10 -9.12 7.47
C TYR A 265 -2.98 -7.75 8.14
N ALA A 266 -2.17 -6.83 7.60
CA ALA A 266 -2.09 -5.46 8.09
C ALA A 266 -3.44 -4.75 8.07
N ALA A 267 -4.29 -5.03 7.08
CA ALA A 267 -5.63 -4.46 6.94
C ALA A 267 -6.68 -5.07 7.89
N THR A 268 -6.59 -6.38 8.20
CA THR A 268 -7.69 -7.13 8.83
C THR A 268 -7.29 -7.91 10.08
N GLY A 269 -5.99 -8.11 10.31
CA GLY A 269 -5.49 -8.89 11.46
C GLY A 269 -5.95 -8.30 12.80
N PRO A 270 -6.32 -9.14 13.78
CA PRO A 270 -6.91 -8.67 15.04
C PRO A 270 -5.91 -8.01 15.99
N ASP A 271 -4.61 -8.32 15.86
CA ASP A 271 -3.55 -7.90 16.77
C ASP A 271 -2.58 -6.87 16.16
N VAL A 272 -2.97 -6.25 15.03
CA VAL A 272 -2.17 -5.22 14.35
C VAL A 272 -2.07 -3.98 15.22
N ARG A 273 -0.83 -3.53 15.46
CA ARG A 273 -0.50 -2.37 16.27
C ARG A 273 0.01 -1.22 15.41
N PRO A 274 -0.05 0.02 15.91
CA PRO A 274 0.59 1.14 15.23
C PRO A 274 2.06 0.86 14.92
N ASP A 275 2.47 1.20 13.70
CA ASP A 275 3.83 1.02 13.17
C ASP A 275 4.29 -0.45 12.98
N ASP A 276 3.40 -1.43 13.07
CA ASP A 276 3.72 -2.80 12.69
C ASP A 276 4.16 -2.88 11.22
N TYR A 277 5.13 -3.74 10.94
CA TYR A 277 5.57 -4.06 9.60
C TYR A 277 5.50 -5.56 9.36
N PHE A 278 4.73 -5.97 8.35
CA PHE A 278 4.48 -7.37 8.01
C PHE A 278 5.17 -7.79 6.71
N GLY A 279 5.72 -8.99 6.73
CA GLY A 279 6.29 -9.66 5.56
C GLY A 279 6.08 -11.16 5.64
N PRO A 280 6.47 -11.93 4.61
CA PRO A 280 6.40 -13.39 4.64
C PRO A 280 7.37 -14.01 5.64
N ASP A 281 6.99 -15.15 6.24
CA ASP A 281 7.76 -15.86 7.26
C ASP A 281 8.86 -16.79 6.72
N GLY A 282 8.89 -17.02 5.40
CA GLY A 282 9.84 -17.92 4.77
C GLY A 282 11.25 -17.33 4.62
N PHE A 283 12.13 -18.10 3.98
CA PHE A 283 13.55 -17.75 3.83
C PHE A 283 13.74 -16.37 3.19
N LEU A 284 14.52 -15.52 3.83
CA LEU A 284 14.78 -14.13 3.46
C LEU A 284 13.50 -13.31 3.19
N GLU A 285 12.40 -13.65 3.82
CA GLU A 285 11.10 -12.99 3.65
C GLU A 285 10.61 -12.99 2.18
N GLN A 286 10.99 -14.01 1.40
CA GLN A 286 10.68 -14.09 -0.03
C GLN A 286 9.25 -14.58 -0.27
N ARG A 287 8.76 -15.50 0.55
CA ARG A 287 7.45 -16.15 0.44
C ARG A 287 7.00 -16.69 1.80
N GLY A 288 5.69 -16.97 1.92
CA GLY A 288 5.15 -17.59 3.13
C GLY A 288 3.91 -16.88 3.68
N HIS A 289 3.71 -17.04 4.97
CA HIS A 289 2.60 -16.45 5.71
C HIS A 289 3.01 -15.12 6.35
N PRO A 290 2.06 -14.23 6.67
CA PRO A 290 2.37 -12.97 7.32
C PRO A 290 3.02 -13.16 8.69
N LYS A 291 4.12 -12.45 8.93
CA LYS A 291 4.69 -12.25 10.27
C LYS A 291 5.14 -10.80 10.44
N ARG A 292 5.33 -10.35 11.68
CA ARG A 292 6.04 -9.10 11.95
C ARG A 292 7.50 -9.25 11.57
N VAL A 293 8.02 -8.28 10.79
CA VAL A 293 9.39 -8.27 10.27
C VAL A 293 10.11 -7.00 10.68
N GLY A 294 11.44 -7.05 10.67
CA GLY A 294 12.27 -5.88 10.97
C GLY A 294 12.48 -4.97 9.76
N ARG A 295 12.88 -3.74 10.03
CA ARG A 295 13.33 -2.76 9.04
C ARG A 295 14.76 -2.32 9.36
N THR A 296 15.45 -1.68 8.40
CA THR A 296 16.79 -1.14 8.64
C THR A 296 16.72 0.02 9.65
N ALA A 297 17.82 0.27 10.38
CA ALA A 297 17.91 1.42 11.29
C ALA A 297 17.55 2.74 10.60
N HIS A 298 17.97 2.91 9.34
CA HIS A 298 17.64 4.10 8.54
C HIS A 298 16.12 4.23 8.25
N ALA A 299 15.41 3.11 8.08
CA ALA A 299 13.95 3.09 7.91
C ALA A 299 13.17 3.14 9.23
N ALA A 300 13.87 3.18 10.36
CA ALA A 300 13.33 3.32 11.71
C ALA A 300 13.75 4.62 12.41
N ASP A 301 14.47 5.50 11.71
CA ASP A 301 14.97 6.77 12.24
C ASP A 301 13.83 7.78 12.38
N ALA A 302 13.43 8.07 13.61
CA ALA A 302 12.34 8.98 13.91
C ALA A 302 12.63 10.44 13.51
N ALA A 303 13.89 10.91 13.62
CA ALA A 303 14.26 12.26 13.20
C ALA A 303 14.15 12.38 11.66
N LEU A 304 14.59 11.35 10.95
CA LEU A 304 14.45 11.27 9.49
C LEU A 304 12.98 11.20 9.07
N ALA A 305 12.13 10.48 9.81
CA ALA A 305 10.70 10.39 9.55
C ALA A 305 10.01 11.76 9.68
N GLY A 306 10.32 12.53 10.73
CA GLY A 306 9.84 13.90 10.91
C GLY A 306 10.26 14.83 9.77
N ARG A 307 11.54 14.80 9.37
CA ARG A 307 12.05 15.61 8.25
C ARG A 307 11.39 15.23 6.91
N LEU A 308 11.19 13.92 6.66
CA LEU A 308 10.49 13.45 5.46
C LEU A 308 9.04 13.95 5.45
N TRP A 309 8.38 13.93 6.59
CA TRP A 309 7.00 14.40 6.72
C TRP A 309 6.89 15.89 6.35
N GLU A 310 7.67 16.75 7.02
CA GLU A 310 7.70 18.19 6.72
C GLU A 310 8.02 18.48 5.25
N ARG A 311 8.95 17.71 4.67
CA ARG A 311 9.29 17.84 3.27
C ARG A 311 8.16 17.41 2.36
N SER A 312 7.43 16.34 2.73
CA SER A 312 6.27 15.85 1.96
C SER A 312 5.12 16.85 2.02
N GLU A 313 4.84 17.45 3.17
CA GLU A 313 3.86 18.54 3.29
C GLU A 313 4.23 19.73 2.40
N ALA A 314 5.49 20.17 2.46
CA ALA A 314 5.98 21.29 1.65
C ALA A 314 5.89 21.01 0.13
N LEU A 315 6.17 19.78 -0.30
CA LEU A 315 6.15 19.40 -1.72
C LEU A 315 4.73 19.18 -2.25
N THR A 316 3.85 18.60 -1.45
CA THR A 316 2.48 18.27 -1.90
C THR A 316 1.47 19.37 -1.62
N GLY A 317 1.79 20.31 -0.73
CA GLY A 317 0.85 21.31 -0.23
C GLY A 317 -0.34 20.69 0.51
N VAL A 318 -0.19 19.46 1.04
CA VAL A 318 -1.21 18.77 1.85
C VAL A 318 -0.71 18.70 3.29
N LEU A 319 -1.45 19.34 4.17
CA LEU A 319 -1.22 19.31 5.61
C LEU A 319 -2.14 18.25 6.24
N PHE A 320 -1.65 17.62 7.32
CA PHE A 320 -2.44 16.69 8.11
C PHE A 320 -3.08 17.35 9.35
N ASP A 321 -3.12 18.66 9.35
CA ASP A 321 -3.79 19.42 10.39
C ASP A 321 -5.30 19.20 10.25
N GLY A 322 -5.88 18.69 11.30
CA GLY A 322 -7.30 18.40 11.30
C GLY A 322 -8.11 19.72 11.17
N ALA A 323 -8.74 19.92 10.03
CA ALA A 323 -9.92 20.76 9.98
C ALA A 323 -11.06 20.07 10.73
#